data_ff6a4d0f48518fbe564c70c194c144ed
#
_entry.id   ff6a4d0f48518fbe564c70c194c144ed
#
_cell.length_a   1.000
_cell.length_b   1.000
_cell.length_c   1.000
_cell.angle_alpha   90.00
_cell.angle_beta   90.00
_cell.angle_gamma   90.00
#
_symmetry.space_group_name_H-M   'P 1'
#
loop_
_entity.id
_entity.type
_entity.pdbx_description
1 polymer ?
#
loop_
_entity_poly.entity_id
_entity_poly.type
_entity_poly.pdbx_seq_one_letter_code
_entity_poly.pdbx_strand_id
1 'polypeptide(L)'
;SRGLGDVYKRQVLMLAEDLNGLVNNQIIAQVSDRPDPTLFPKGKDTEWIKPGRSVFTWLTEGNDRLSVANHKKYVDGAAELGLQSVVVDDGWELWEETEKNTNGRSKWELLKELTDYGKAKNVDIWVWRPSSPRSGNKTDIGLVDADERSGFMKKCAEAGVKGLKIDFFHTENLFTVNLMENILKDAAKAHLMVIFHGVNKPTGDSYTYPNLLAKEAVRGLESVGAENSWAPGPAWPYHNTVLPFTRWLAGPADYTPLNFRKFCPPSVTFTHQLASIYTFTSPMLIFAADMEDMLSCPGRMFIEEVPVVWDETKVLPESRIGKLAALVRRSGDTWYLSVLNGETPYKGKLQTDFLPKDTYRMTIASDEGSNYKKIVISNRKIKSGKTLQLDLLPGGGYLAKIEKI
;
A
#
# COMPACT_ATOMS: atom_id res chain seq x y z
N SER A 1 24.51 8.29 -39.78
CA SER A 1 24.38 7.57 -38.50
C SER A 1 24.70 8.53 -37.37
N ARG A 2 23.68 9.09 -36.75
CA ARG A 2 23.86 9.78 -35.46
C ARG A 2 24.12 8.67 -34.44
N GLY A 3 25.33 8.63 -33.89
CA GLY A 3 25.66 7.76 -32.79
C GLY A 3 24.64 7.97 -31.68
N LEU A 4 24.13 6.88 -31.13
CA LEU A 4 23.46 6.87 -29.87
C LEU A 4 24.49 7.44 -28.87
N GLY A 5 24.29 8.69 -28.45
CA GLY A 5 25.09 9.29 -27.38
C GLY A 5 25.08 8.34 -26.19
N ASP A 6 26.18 8.26 -25.50
CA ASP A 6 26.39 7.40 -24.34
C ASP A 6 25.24 7.58 -23.33
N VAL A 7 24.25 6.71 -23.43
CA VAL A 7 23.22 6.60 -22.40
C VAL A 7 23.88 5.91 -21.22
N TYR A 8 24.42 6.68 -20.29
CA TYR A 8 24.93 6.17 -19.02
C TYR A 8 23.76 5.58 -18.23
N LYS A 9 23.57 4.27 -18.39
CA LYS A 9 22.65 3.51 -17.57
C LYS A 9 23.29 3.39 -16.18
N ARG A 10 22.79 4.13 -15.22
CA ARG A 10 23.13 3.90 -13.82
C ARG A 10 22.39 2.66 -13.36
N GLN A 11 23.11 1.65 -12.93
CA GLN A 11 22.55 0.40 -12.41
C GLN A 11 23.00 0.21 -10.96
N VAL A 12 22.09 -0.25 -10.12
CA VAL A 12 22.38 -0.68 -8.76
C VAL A 12 22.25 -2.19 -8.70
N LEU A 13 23.32 -2.85 -8.27
CA LEU A 13 23.32 -4.29 -8.03
C LEU A 13 23.29 -4.54 -6.52
N MET A 14 22.24 -5.18 -6.04
CA MET A 14 22.11 -5.60 -4.66
C MET A 14 22.66 -7.01 -4.51
N LEU A 15 23.63 -7.18 -3.63
CA LEU A 15 24.22 -8.46 -3.27
C LEU A 15 24.06 -8.71 -1.78
N ALA A 16 23.76 -9.94 -1.41
CA ALA A 16 23.63 -10.37 -0.03
C ALA A 16 23.90 -11.89 0.08
N GLU A 17 24.26 -12.37 1.24
CA GLU A 17 24.52 -13.80 1.51
C GLU A 17 23.20 -14.60 1.56
N ASP A 18 22.12 -13.95 1.99
CA ASP A 18 20.81 -14.56 2.15
C ASP A 18 19.65 -13.59 1.86
N LEU A 19 18.42 -14.08 1.94
CA LEU A 19 17.22 -13.26 1.73
C LEU A 19 17.05 -12.18 2.80
N ASN A 20 17.51 -12.42 4.03
CA ASN A 20 17.44 -11.41 5.10
C ASN A 20 18.37 -10.23 4.80
N GLY A 21 19.61 -10.50 4.42
CA GLY A 21 20.55 -9.47 3.98
C GLY A 21 20.07 -8.72 2.73
N LEU A 22 19.41 -9.43 1.80
CA LEU A 22 18.85 -8.81 0.58
C LEU A 22 17.72 -7.85 0.88
N VAL A 23 16.75 -8.25 1.71
CA VAL A 23 15.59 -7.41 2.10
C VAL A 23 16.00 -6.18 2.92
N ASN A 24 17.06 -6.32 3.73
CA ASN A 24 17.59 -5.23 4.56
C ASN A 24 18.71 -4.43 3.88
N ASN A 25 18.94 -4.63 2.58
CA ASN A 25 19.98 -3.92 1.84
C ASN A 25 19.66 -2.42 1.72
N GLN A 26 20.60 -1.56 2.11
CA GLN A 26 20.42 -0.11 2.16
C GLN A 26 21.08 0.64 0.98
N ILE A 27 21.58 -0.06 -0.03
CA ILE A 27 22.34 0.57 -1.12
C ILE A 27 21.53 1.65 -1.87
N ILE A 28 20.23 1.42 -2.07
CA ILE A 28 19.36 2.41 -2.74
C ILE A 28 19.32 3.72 -1.92
N ALA A 29 19.12 3.63 -0.61
CA ALA A 29 19.12 4.80 0.28
C ALA A 29 20.47 5.53 0.27
N GLN A 30 21.58 4.79 0.23
CA GLN A 30 22.93 5.33 0.27
C GLN A 30 23.33 6.07 -1.02
N VAL A 31 22.76 5.66 -2.17
CA VAL A 31 23.05 6.29 -3.48
C VAL A 31 22.00 7.30 -3.92
N SER A 32 20.94 7.50 -3.14
CA SER A 32 19.90 8.51 -3.40
C SER A 32 20.33 9.89 -2.93
N ASP A 33 19.83 10.90 -3.63
CA ASP A 33 20.07 12.30 -3.21
C ASP A 33 19.33 12.60 -1.90
N ARG A 34 19.87 13.53 -1.13
CA ARG A 34 19.24 13.96 0.12
C ARG A 34 18.03 14.85 -0.14
N PRO A 35 17.00 14.81 0.72
CA PRO A 35 15.86 15.70 0.63
C PRO A 35 16.28 17.19 0.69
N ASP A 36 15.60 18.03 -0.09
CA ASP A 36 15.74 19.47 0.01
C ASP A 36 15.25 19.97 1.39
N PRO A 37 16.12 20.55 2.23
CA PRO A 37 15.76 20.96 3.58
C PRO A 37 14.74 22.12 3.62
N THR A 38 14.55 22.84 2.51
CA THR A 38 13.54 23.91 2.42
C THR A 38 12.13 23.33 2.29
N LEU A 39 11.99 22.18 1.63
CA LEU A 39 10.72 21.45 1.47
C LEU A 39 10.51 20.41 2.59
N PHE A 40 11.60 19.82 3.05
CA PHE A 40 11.60 18.72 4.02
C PHE A 40 12.58 18.97 5.16
N PRO A 41 12.28 19.92 6.07
CA PRO A 41 13.25 20.37 7.10
C PRO A 41 13.69 19.28 8.07
N LYS A 42 12.91 18.21 8.21
CA LYS A 42 13.26 17.03 9.02
C LYS A 42 13.31 15.74 8.15
N GLY A 43 13.54 15.88 6.84
CA GLY A 43 13.51 14.75 5.90
C GLY A 43 12.17 14.00 5.96
N LYS A 44 12.22 12.68 6.10
CA LYS A 44 11.01 11.82 6.23
C LYS A 44 10.18 12.11 7.49
N ASP A 45 10.78 12.73 8.51
CA ASP A 45 10.12 13.05 9.78
C ASP A 45 9.56 14.50 9.78
N THR A 46 9.42 15.10 8.59
CA THR A 46 8.77 16.40 8.39
C THR A 46 7.29 16.32 8.81
N GLU A 47 6.82 17.25 9.63
CA GLU A 47 5.59 17.15 10.41
C GLU A 47 4.29 16.90 9.63
N TRP A 48 4.21 17.38 8.37
CA TRP A 48 3.04 17.18 7.54
C TRP A 48 3.06 15.84 6.78
N ILE A 49 4.19 15.11 6.77
CA ILE A 49 4.29 13.76 6.19
C ILE A 49 3.80 12.77 7.24
N LYS A 50 2.67 12.14 6.97
CA LYS A 50 2.02 11.21 7.90
C LYS A 50 1.73 9.88 7.21
N PRO A 51 2.62 8.90 7.33
CA PRO A 51 2.31 7.53 6.94
C PRO A 51 1.05 7.03 7.63
N GLY A 52 0.28 6.18 6.95
CA GLY A 52 -0.97 5.70 7.50
C GLY A 52 -1.62 4.56 6.71
N ARG A 53 -2.71 4.06 7.28
CA ARG A 53 -3.60 3.09 6.66
C ARG A 53 -4.76 3.82 6.03
N SER A 54 -5.20 3.34 4.88
CA SER A 54 -6.26 3.94 4.10
C SER A 54 -7.19 2.88 3.52
N VAL A 55 -8.30 3.32 3.02
CA VAL A 55 -9.21 2.53 2.18
C VAL A 55 -9.59 3.35 0.96
N PHE A 56 -9.87 2.68 -0.16
CA PHE A 56 -10.40 3.32 -1.35
C PHE A 56 -11.62 2.58 -1.91
N THR A 57 -12.45 3.31 -2.64
CA THR A 57 -13.76 2.81 -3.08
C THR A 57 -13.73 2.15 -4.45
N TRP A 58 -12.71 2.44 -5.26
CA TRP A 58 -12.64 2.08 -6.68
C TRP A 58 -12.92 0.60 -6.95
N LEU A 59 -12.23 -0.30 -6.26
CA LEU A 59 -12.28 -1.71 -6.59
C LEU A 59 -13.63 -2.35 -6.24
N THR A 60 -14.27 -1.89 -5.19
CA THR A 60 -15.51 -2.50 -4.68
C THR A 60 -16.77 -1.82 -5.20
N GLU A 61 -16.76 -0.50 -5.31
CA GLU A 61 -17.93 0.28 -5.69
C GLU A 61 -17.96 0.63 -7.18
N GLY A 62 -16.80 0.72 -7.84
CA GLY A 62 -16.68 1.19 -9.23
C GLY A 62 -17.03 2.67 -9.37
N ASN A 63 -17.06 3.18 -10.62
CA ASN A 63 -17.30 4.60 -10.90
C ASN A 63 -18.72 5.07 -10.59
N ASP A 64 -19.70 4.19 -10.64
CA ASP A 64 -21.12 4.56 -10.57
C ASP A 64 -21.59 4.96 -9.16
N ARG A 65 -20.77 4.74 -8.13
CA ARG A 65 -21.14 4.92 -6.73
C ARG A 65 -20.22 5.88 -5.97
N LEU A 66 -19.42 6.66 -6.66
CA LEU A 66 -18.44 7.58 -6.07
C LEU A 66 -19.08 8.90 -5.60
N SER A 67 -20.23 8.85 -4.96
CA SER A 67 -20.90 10.05 -4.40
C SER A 67 -20.26 10.50 -3.09
N VAL A 68 -20.38 11.77 -2.77
CA VAL A 68 -19.97 12.33 -1.47
C VAL A 68 -20.61 11.57 -0.32
N ALA A 69 -21.90 11.21 -0.46
CA ALA A 69 -22.64 10.44 0.55
C ALA A 69 -22.04 9.04 0.76
N ASN A 70 -21.59 8.37 -0.31
CA ASN A 70 -20.94 7.08 -0.19
C ASN A 70 -19.55 7.20 0.44
N HIS A 71 -18.75 8.19 0.04
CA HIS A 71 -17.46 8.45 0.66
C HIS A 71 -17.56 8.76 2.16
N LYS A 72 -18.64 9.44 2.60
CA LYS A 72 -18.89 9.64 4.05
C LYS A 72 -19.05 8.30 4.80
N LYS A 73 -19.67 7.28 4.20
CA LYS A 73 -19.75 5.94 4.83
C LYS A 73 -18.36 5.30 4.97
N TYR A 74 -17.50 5.49 3.97
CA TYR A 74 -16.12 5.03 4.04
C TYR A 74 -15.31 5.79 5.10
N VAL A 75 -15.56 7.09 5.26
CA VAL A 75 -14.98 7.88 6.36
C VAL A 75 -15.45 7.36 7.72
N ASP A 76 -16.74 7.03 7.86
CA ASP A 76 -17.28 6.45 9.11
C ASP A 76 -16.62 5.12 9.46
N GLY A 77 -16.54 4.21 8.49
CA GLY A 77 -15.89 2.93 8.69
C GLY A 77 -14.37 3.04 8.90
N ALA A 78 -13.71 3.97 8.21
CA ALA A 78 -12.30 4.26 8.42
C ALA A 78 -12.05 4.75 9.85
N ALA A 79 -12.88 5.66 10.35
CA ALA A 79 -12.82 6.14 11.73
C ALA A 79 -13.05 5.01 12.75
N GLU A 80 -14.01 4.10 12.48
CA GLU A 80 -14.29 2.95 13.33
C GLU A 80 -13.12 1.95 13.39
N LEU A 81 -12.44 1.74 12.25
CA LEU A 81 -11.24 0.87 12.15
C LEU A 81 -9.94 1.58 12.56
N GLY A 82 -9.99 2.86 12.93
CA GLY A 82 -8.80 3.66 13.26
C GLY A 82 -7.87 3.86 12.06
N LEU A 83 -8.40 3.86 10.83
CA LEU A 83 -7.62 4.18 9.62
C LEU A 83 -7.41 5.69 9.53
N GLN A 84 -6.27 6.10 8.97
CA GLN A 84 -5.87 7.49 8.91
C GLN A 84 -6.50 8.26 7.74
N SER A 85 -6.91 7.56 6.66
CA SER A 85 -7.42 8.26 5.48
C SER A 85 -8.37 7.42 4.62
N VAL A 86 -9.04 8.13 3.70
CA VAL A 86 -9.83 7.56 2.60
C VAL A 86 -9.33 8.16 1.30
N VAL A 87 -9.12 7.32 0.28
CA VAL A 87 -8.79 7.76 -1.08
C VAL A 87 -10.07 7.86 -1.90
N VAL A 88 -10.35 9.06 -2.38
CA VAL A 88 -11.38 9.35 -3.38
C VAL A 88 -10.76 9.14 -4.75
N ASP A 89 -11.13 8.06 -5.41
CA ASP A 89 -10.54 7.64 -6.69
C ASP A 89 -11.15 8.36 -7.89
N ASP A 90 -10.86 7.93 -9.12
CA ASP A 90 -11.32 8.49 -10.38
C ASP A 90 -12.84 8.74 -10.38
N GLY A 91 -13.26 9.88 -10.96
CA GLY A 91 -14.67 10.28 -11.11
C GLY A 91 -15.14 11.42 -10.21
N TRP A 92 -14.41 11.79 -9.17
CA TRP A 92 -14.80 12.91 -8.29
C TRP A 92 -14.79 14.28 -9.02
N GLU A 93 -14.00 14.42 -10.05
CA GLU A 93 -13.98 15.62 -10.88
C GLU A 93 -15.31 15.88 -11.61
N LEU A 94 -16.13 14.85 -11.74
CA LEU A 94 -17.45 14.90 -12.37
C LEU A 94 -18.60 15.11 -11.37
N TRP A 95 -18.34 15.34 -10.11
CA TRP A 95 -19.39 15.48 -9.08
C TRP A 95 -20.39 16.60 -9.37
N GLU A 96 -19.99 17.66 -10.05
CA GLU A 96 -20.90 18.72 -10.49
C GLU A 96 -22.02 18.19 -11.42
N GLU A 97 -21.73 17.14 -12.18
CA GLU A 97 -22.62 16.53 -13.17
C GLU A 97 -23.31 15.27 -12.62
N THR A 98 -22.62 14.49 -11.78
CA THR A 98 -23.07 13.16 -11.35
C THR A 98 -23.79 13.16 -10.01
N GLU A 99 -23.52 14.13 -9.13
CA GLU A 99 -24.20 14.26 -7.85
C GLU A 99 -25.62 14.79 -8.01
N LYS A 100 -26.61 13.99 -7.58
CA LYS A 100 -28.03 14.32 -7.74
C LYS A 100 -28.49 15.57 -6.97
N ASN A 101 -27.76 15.93 -5.91
CA ASN A 101 -28.15 17.01 -4.99
C ASN A 101 -27.01 18.01 -4.77
N THR A 102 -26.38 18.51 -5.84
CA THR A 102 -25.31 19.50 -5.73
C THR A 102 -25.82 20.84 -5.18
N ASN A 103 -27.08 21.18 -5.42
CA ASN A 103 -27.65 22.52 -5.14
C ASN A 103 -26.80 23.65 -5.74
N GLY A 104 -26.22 23.43 -6.92
CA GLY A 104 -25.35 24.38 -7.62
C GLY A 104 -23.92 24.48 -7.06
N ARG A 105 -23.53 23.61 -6.13
CA ARG A 105 -22.16 23.58 -5.58
C ARG A 105 -21.17 22.98 -6.59
N SER A 106 -19.98 23.56 -6.63
CA SER A 106 -18.85 23.05 -7.39
C SER A 106 -18.28 21.77 -6.76
N LYS A 107 -17.54 20.98 -7.55
CA LYS A 107 -16.80 19.81 -7.05
C LYS A 107 -15.85 20.17 -5.89
N TRP A 108 -15.29 21.37 -5.88
CA TRP A 108 -14.41 21.83 -4.82
C TRP A 108 -15.15 22.08 -3.48
N GLU A 109 -16.38 22.62 -3.56
CA GLU A 109 -17.23 22.79 -2.38
C GLU A 109 -17.72 21.44 -1.86
N LEU A 110 -18.03 20.49 -2.74
CA LEU A 110 -18.38 19.12 -2.38
C LEU A 110 -17.17 18.38 -1.75
N LEU A 111 -15.99 18.55 -2.31
CA LEU A 111 -14.76 18.00 -1.75
C LEU A 111 -14.45 18.60 -0.38
N LYS A 112 -14.62 19.92 -0.23
CA LYS A 112 -14.46 20.60 1.06
C LYS A 112 -15.43 20.07 2.11
N GLU A 113 -16.68 19.82 1.75
CA GLU A 113 -17.66 19.17 2.65
C GLU A 113 -17.15 17.79 3.12
N LEU A 114 -16.60 16.99 2.21
CA LEU A 114 -16.07 15.67 2.55
C LEU A 114 -14.82 15.77 3.43
N THR A 115 -13.89 16.67 3.13
CA THR A 115 -12.67 16.87 3.95
C THR A 115 -13.01 17.40 5.35
N ASP A 116 -13.96 18.31 5.49
CA ASP A 116 -14.43 18.80 6.78
C ASP A 116 -15.12 17.69 7.59
N TYR A 117 -15.89 16.83 6.91
CA TYR A 117 -16.50 15.64 7.54
C TYR A 117 -15.43 14.64 8.01
N GLY A 118 -14.42 14.36 7.19
CA GLY A 118 -13.30 13.50 7.55
C GLY A 118 -12.50 14.08 8.73
N LYS A 119 -12.18 15.36 8.67
CA LYS A 119 -11.44 16.06 9.74
C LYS A 119 -12.15 15.96 11.08
N ALA A 120 -13.50 16.08 11.13
CA ALA A 120 -14.28 15.93 12.36
C ALA A 120 -14.19 14.52 12.96
N LYS A 121 -13.75 13.53 12.19
CA LYS A 121 -13.57 12.12 12.58
C LYS A 121 -12.09 11.69 12.62
N ASN A 122 -11.14 12.61 12.48
CA ASN A 122 -9.70 12.36 12.36
C ASN A 122 -9.34 11.45 11.18
N VAL A 123 -10.05 11.55 10.06
CA VAL A 123 -9.79 10.82 8.83
C VAL A 123 -9.44 11.83 7.74
N ASP A 124 -8.24 11.73 7.19
CA ASP A 124 -7.77 12.57 6.10
C ASP A 124 -8.35 12.10 4.74
N ILE A 125 -8.52 13.03 3.81
CA ILE A 125 -8.99 12.72 2.47
C ILE A 125 -7.85 12.88 1.47
N TRP A 126 -7.70 11.88 0.61
CA TRP A 126 -6.83 11.88 -0.55
C TRP A 126 -7.68 11.89 -1.82
N VAL A 127 -7.16 12.45 -2.91
CA VAL A 127 -7.86 12.46 -4.20
C VAL A 127 -6.99 11.92 -5.32
N TRP A 128 -7.65 11.30 -6.28
CA TRP A 128 -7.04 10.79 -7.49
C TRP A 128 -6.92 11.87 -8.57
N ARG A 129 -5.88 11.76 -9.43
CA ARG A 129 -5.69 12.59 -10.62
C ARG A 129 -4.84 11.86 -11.66
N PRO A 130 -5.15 11.91 -12.98
CA PRO A 130 -4.23 11.42 -14.00
C PRO A 130 -3.01 12.34 -14.14
N SER A 131 -1.85 11.76 -14.44
CA SER A 131 -0.61 12.51 -14.68
C SER A 131 -0.67 13.32 -15.98
N SER A 132 -1.39 12.81 -16.96
CA SER A 132 -1.57 13.42 -18.29
C SER A 132 -3.01 13.28 -18.76
N PRO A 133 -3.49 14.14 -19.69
CA PRO A 133 -4.82 14.03 -20.24
C PRO A 133 -5.07 12.66 -20.87
N ARG A 134 -6.20 12.04 -20.57
CA ARG A 134 -6.63 10.79 -21.23
C ARG A 134 -7.37 11.12 -22.53
N SER A 135 -7.06 10.36 -23.59
CA SER A 135 -7.74 10.52 -24.89
C SER A 135 -9.25 10.33 -24.73
N GLY A 136 -10.01 11.32 -25.19
CA GLY A 136 -11.48 11.28 -25.16
C GLY A 136 -12.14 11.77 -23.87
N ASN A 137 -11.38 12.03 -22.82
CA ASN A 137 -11.91 12.61 -21.58
C ASN A 137 -11.54 14.09 -21.45
N LYS A 138 -12.52 14.97 -21.63
CA LYS A 138 -12.33 16.43 -21.60
C LYS A 138 -12.05 16.99 -20.20
N THR A 139 -12.32 16.23 -19.15
CA THR A 139 -12.09 16.64 -17.76
C THR A 139 -10.71 16.28 -17.26
N ASP A 140 -10.01 15.37 -17.94
CA ASP A 140 -8.67 14.92 -17.56
C ASP A 140 -7.61 15.91 -18.09
N ILE A 141 -7.44 17.01 -17.42
CA ILE A 141 -6.43 18.01 -17.79
C ILE A 141 -5.00 17.50 -17.52
N GLY A 142 -4.85 16.57 -16.56
CA GLY A 142 -3.54 16.06 -16.15
C GLY A 142 -2.75 17.05 -15.31
N LEU A 143 -1.44 16.78 -15.20
CA LEU A 143 -0.50 17.56 -14.39
C LEU A 143 0.78 17.93 -15.15
N VAL A 144 0.75 17.88 -16.49
CA VAL A 144 1.91 18.17 -17.34
C VAL A 144 2.23 19.66 -17.33
N ASP A 145 1.22 20.49 -17.50
CA ASP A 145 1.39 21.95 -17.45
C ASP A 145 1.70 22.41 -16.01
N ALA A 146 2.65 23.33 -15.87
CA ALA A 146 3.14 23.76 -14.55
C ALA A 146 2.12 24.63 -13.79
N ASP A 147 1.42 25.51 -14.50
CA ASP A 147 0.44 26.42 -13.89
C ASP A 147 -0.82 25.64 -13.49
N GLU A 148 -1.31 24.76 -14.36
CA GLU A 148 -2.43 23.86 -14.07
C GLU A 148 -2.11 22.94 -12.88
N ARG A 149 -0.91 22.35 -12.84
CA ARG A 149 -0.44 21.50 -11.75
C ARG A 149 -0.38 22.26 -10.42
N SER A 150 0.25 23.42 -10.42
CA SER A 150 0.38 24.27 -9.22
C SER A 150 -1.00 24.76 -8.76
N GLY A 151 -1.86 25.19 -9.66
CA GLY A 151 -3.23 25.60 -9.39
C GLY A 151 -4.09 24.48 -8.80
N PHE A 152 -3.96 23.27 -9.34
CA PHE A 152 -4.66 22.08 -8.82
C PHE A 152 -4.22 21.76 -7.38
N MET A 153 -2.91 21.72 -7.12
CA MET A 153 -2.38 21.41 -5.79
C MET A 153 -2.78 22.44 -4.74
N LYS A 154 -2.79 23.73 -5.12
CA LYS A 154 -3.29 24.80 -4.27
C LYS A 154 -4.76 24.60 -3.90
N LYS A 155 -5.61 24.32 -4.88
CA LYS A 155 -7.05 24.04 -4.65
C LYS A 155 -7.26 22.79 -3.77
N CYS A 156 -6.47 21.74 -3.96
CA CYS A 156 -6.51 20.56 -3.09
C CYS A 156 -6.19 20.93 -1.63
N ALA A 157 -5.12 21.70 -1.41
CA ALA A 157 -4.74 22.14 -0.06
C ALA A 157 -5.81 23.05 0.58
N GLU A 158 -6.38 24.01 -0.19
CA GLU A 158 -7.48 24.87 0.25
C GLU A 158 -8.76 24.10 0.57
N ALA A 159 -9.05 23.04 -0.18
CA ALA A 159 -10.15 22.12 0.12
C ALA A 159 -9.86 21.19 1.31
N GLY A 160 -8.66 21.16 1.85
CA GLY A 160 -8.28 20.33 3.02
C GLY A 160 -7.78 18.94 2.68
N VAL A 161 -7.52 18.63 1.42
CA VAL A 161 -6.90 17.37 0.96
C VAL A 161 -5.50 17.20 1.56
N LYS A 162 -5.10 15.97 1.91
CA LYS A 162 -3.80 15.66 2.52
C LYS A 162 -2.86 14.87 1.62
N GLY A 163 -3.37 14.30 0.54
CA GLY A 163 -2.53 13.57 -0.40
C GLY A 163 -3.19 13.30 -1.73
N LEU A 164 -2.37 12.85 -2.67
CA LEU A 164 -2.75 12.64 -4.06
C LEU A 164 -2.38 11.21 -4.49
N LYS A 165 -3.34 10.50 -5.11
CA LYS A 165 -3.08 9.31 -5.92
C LYS A 165 -2.97 9.77 -7.36
N ILE A 166 -1.76 9.75 -7.95
CA ILE A 166 -1.52 10.24 -9.30
C ILE A 166 -1.21 9.07 -10.22
N ASP A 167 -1.94 8.94 -11.30
CA ASP A 167 -2.01 7.74 -12.13
C ASP A 167 -1.62 7.97 -13.58
N PHE A 168 -1.41 6.87 -14.32
CA PHE A 168 -1.19 6.82 -15.78
C PHE A 168 0.08 7.49 -16.30
N PHE A 169 1.24 7.07 -15.77
CA PHE A 169 2.54 7.39 -16.34
C PHE A 169 2.88 6.37 -17.46
N HIS A 170 2.45 6.66 -18.68
CA HIS A 170 2.48 5.71 -19.80
C HIS A 170 3.87 5.40 -20.37
N THR A 171 4.91 6.14 -19.98
CA THR A 171 6.26 5.98 -20.53
C THR A 171 7.33 6.07 -19.47
N GLU A 172 8.44 5.37 -19.69
CA GLU A 172 9.64 5.43 -18.85
C GLU A 172 10.76 6.19 -19.56
N ASN A 173 10.60 7.49 -19.70
CA ASN A 173 11.58 8.36 -20.34
C ASN A 173 11.92 9.57 -19.47
N LEU A 174 12.89 10.37 -19.89
CA LEU A 174 13.35 11.54 -19.14
C LEU A 174 12.22 12.57 -18.87
N PHE A 175 11.30 12.73 -19.83
CA PHE A 175 10.15 13.62 -19.66
C PHE A 175 9.29 13.17 -18.46
N THR A 176 8.97 11.88 -18.40
CA THR A 176 8.17 11.30 -17.32
C THR A 176 8.87 11.38 -15.96
N VAL A 177 10.19 11.14 -15.93
CA VAL A 177 10.98 11.29 -14.69
C VAL A 177 10.92 12.73 -14.19
N ASN A 178 11.17 13.70 -15.08
CA ASN A 178 11.09 15.13 -14.73
C ASN A 178 9.68 15.55 -14.30
N LEU A 179 8.63 15.00 -14.94
CA LEU A 179 7.24 15.26 -14.54
C LEU A 179 6.97 14.75 -13.11
N MET A 180 7.38 13.51 -12.79
CA MET A 180 7.24 12.96 -11.43
C MET A 180 7.95 13.82 -10.40
N GLU A 181 9.19 14.24 -10.67
CA GLU A 181 9.93 15.13 -9.75
C GLU A 181 9.23 16.48 -9.56
N ASN A 182 8.75 17.09 -10.64
CA ASN A 182 8.03 18.38 -10.57
C ASN A 182 6.73 18.24 -9.78
N ILE A 183 5.98 17.14 -9.99
CA ILE A 183 4.79 16.82 -9.20
C ILE A 183 5.13 16.73 -7.70
N LEU A 184 6.19 16.01 -7.33
CA LEU A 184 6.61 15.84 -5.94
C LEU A 184 7.04 17.15 -5.29
N LYS A 185 7.78 18.01 -6.03
CA LYS A 185 8.20 19.34 -5.56
C LYS A 185 7.00 20.28 -5.35
N ASP A 186 6.06 20.30 -6.30
CA ASP A 186 4.88 21.18 -6.20
C ASP A 186 3.89 20.68 -5.13
N ALA A 187 3.73 19.35 -5.00
CA ALA A 187 2.96 18.75 -3.91
C ALA A 187 3.58 19.07 -2.54
N ALA A 188 4.91 19.02 -2.41
CA ALA A 188 5.61 19.36 -1.17
C ALA A 188 5.38 20.83 -0.76
N LYS A 189 5.39 21.76 -1.72
CA LYS A 189 5.06 23.19 -1.45
C LYS A 189 3.64 23.38 -0.93
N ALA A 190 2.72 22.50 -1.33
CA ALA A 190 1.32 22.48 -0.88
C ALA A 190 1.09 21.58 0.34
N HIS A 191 2.14 20.98 0.92
CA HIS A 191 2.09 19.99 2.00
C HIS A 191 1.19 18.79 1.68
N LEU A 192 1.28 18.27 0.46
CA LEU A 192 0.55 17.10 -0.01
C LEU A 192 1.49 15.89 -0.13
N MET A 193 1.06 14.77 0.44
CA MET A 193 1.68 13.46 0.23
C MET A 193 1.26 12.90 -1.12
N VAL A 194 2.04 11.97 -1.67
CA VAL A 194 1.80 11.41 -3.02
C VAL A 194 1.99 9.90 -3.03
N ILE A 195 1.14 9.21 -3.77
CA ILE A 195 1.39 7.87 -4.31
C ILE A 195 1.26 7.92 -5.82
N PHE A 196 2.11 7.16 -6.52
CA PHE A 196 2.05 7.04 -7.97
C PHE A 196 1.51 5.68 -8.40
N HIS A 197 0.58 5.68 -9.34
CA HIS A 197 0.02 4.50 -10.01
C HIS A 197 0.33 4.51 -11.51
N GLY A 198 0.14 3.36 -12.18
CA GLY A 198 0.45 3.25 -13.60
C GLY A 198 1.89 3.69 -13.92
N VAL A 199 2.86 3.31 -13.12
CA VAL A 199 4.19 3.89 -13.05
C VAL A 199 5.27 2.80 -12.98
N ASN A 200 6.54 3.16 -13.26
CA ASN A 200 7.68 2.29 -13.02
C ASN A 200 7.94 2.04 -11.52
N LYS A 201 8.70 0.96 -11.22
CA LYS A 201 9.13 0.67 -9.83
C LYS A 201 9.94 1.83 -9.23
N PRO A 202 10.01 1.94 -7.89
CA PRO A 202 10.87 2.92 -7.21
C PRO A 202 12.33 2.81 -7.64
N THR A 203 13.01 3.95 -7.67
CA THR A 203 14.42 4.08 -8.02
C THR A 203 15.22 4.87 -6.97
N GLY A 204 14.66 5.01 -5.76
CA GLY A 204 15.23 5.80 -4.67
C GLY A 204 14.54 7.16 -4.49
N ASP A 205 13.57 7.47 -5.33
CA ASP A 205 12.85 8.75 -5.34
C ASP A 205 12.22 9.10 -3.98
N SER A 206 11.72 8.13 -3.22
CA SER A 206 11.15 8.36 -1.87
C SER A 206 12.20 8.78 -0.82
N TYR A 207 13.49 8.54 -1.06
CA TYR A 207 14.55 9.06 -0.19
C TYR A 207 14.85 10.53 -0.46
N THR A 208 14.75 10.94 -1.73
CA THR A 208 14.95 12.36 -2.16
C THR A 208 13.69 13.18 -1.91
N TYR A 209 12.52 12.59 -2.13
CA TYR A 209 11.19 13.20 -1.95
C TYR A 209 10.38 12.41 -0.92
N PRO A 210 10.54 12.67 0.39
CA PRO A 210 9.86 11.91 1.44
C PRO A 210 8.34 11.98 1.43
N ASN A 211 7.75 12.91 0.70
CA ASN A 211 6.31 12.97 0.45
C ASN A 211 5.81 11.92 -0.57
N LEU A 212 6.69 11.21 -1.27
CA LEU A 212 6.35 10.03 -2.06
C LEU A 212 6.29 8.81 -1.13
N LEU A 213 5.07 8.34 -0.82
CA LEU A 213 4.89 7.23 0.11
C LEU A 213 4.97 5.86 -0.57
N ALA A 214 4.49 5.74 -1.81
CA ALA A 214 4.57 4.50 -2.56
C ALA A 214 4.51 4.74 -4.08
N LYS A 215 4.99 3.76 -4.84
CA LYS A 215 4.74 3.59 -6.28
C LYS A 215 4.07 2.23 -6.49
N GLU A 216 2.97 2.17 -7.22
CA GLU A 216 2.28 0.90 -7.46
C GLU A 216 3.23 -0.15 -8.07
N ALA A 217 3.50 -0.03 -9.35
CA ALA A 217 4.39 -0.88 -10.15
C ALA A 217 4.44 -2.36 -9.70
N VAL A 218 3.28 -2.93 -9.39
CA VAL A 218 3.07 -4.30 -8.95
C VAL A 218 1.71 -4.78 -9.44
N ARG A 219 1.57 -6.06 -9.72
CA ARG A 219 0.25 -6.67 -9.86
C ARG A 219 -0.35 -6.88 -8.49
N GLY A 220 -1.11 -5.89 -8.03
CA GLY A 220 -1.91 -5.96 -6.82
C GLY A 220 -3.32 -6.50 -7.07
N LEU A 221 -4.21 -6.42 -6.08
CA LEU A 221 -5.56 -6.97 -6.20
C LEU A 221 -6.45 -6.23 -7.21
N GLU A 222 -6.08 -5.02 -7.65
CA GLU A 222 -6.73 -4.35 -8.77
C GLU A 222 -6.62 -5.17 -10.08
N SER A 223 -5.62 -6.06 -10.19
CA SER A 223 -5.47 -6.96 -11.34
C SER A 223 -6.39 -8.19 -11.30
N VAL A 224 -7.06 -8.47 -10.17
CA VAL A 224 -8.04 -9.56 -10.08
C VAL A 224 -9.32 -9.14 -10.82
N GLY A 225 -9.77 -9.96 -11.76
CA GLY A 225 -10.94 -9.65 -12.59
C GLY A 225 -10.64 -8.79 -13.83
N ALA A 226 -9.48 -8.13 -13.90
CA ALA A 226 -8.99 -7.48 -15.11
C ALA A 226 -8.32 -8.47 -16.09
N GLU A 227 -8.21 -9.71 -15.72
CA GLU A 227 -7.49 -10.80 -16.39
C GLU A 227 -7.96 -11.04 -17.84
N ASN A 228 -9.23 -10.76 -18.11
CA ASN A 228 -9.82 -10.93 -19.43
C ASN A 228 -9.67 -9.69 -20.34
N SER A 229 -9.19 -8.56 -19.81
CA SER A 229 -9.16 -7.31 -20.56
C SER A 229 -7.79 -6.98 -21.16
N TRP A 230 -6.68 -7.36 -20.51
CA TRP A 230 -5.34 -6.96 -20.97
C TRP A 230 -4.18 -7.90 -20.61
N ALA A 231 -4.33 -8.80 -19.65
CA ALA A 231 -3.34 -9.85 -19.39
C ALA A 231 -3.90 -10.95 -18.45
N PRO A 232 -3.45 -12.23 -18.57
CA PRO A 232 -3.81 -13.26 -17.62
C PRO A 232 -3.31 -12.91 -16.21
N GLY A 233 -4.10 -13.26 -15.20
CA GLY A 233 -3.72 -13.09 -13.80
C GLY A 233 -2.49 -13.93 -13.44
N PRO A 234 -1.71 -13.54 -12.42
CA PRO A 234 -0.61 -14.33 -11.92
C PRO A 234 -1.13 -15.59 -11.18
N ALA A 235 -0.29 -16.60 -11.03
CA ALA A 235 -0.50 -17.62 -10.01
C ALA A 235 -0.32 -16.95 -8.63
N TRP A 236 -1.39 -16.49 -8.01
CA TRP A 236 -1.39 -15.61 -6.83
C TRP A 236 -0.55 -16.14 -5.67
N PRO A 237 -0.59 -17.44 -5.27
CA PRO A 237 0.26 -17.93 -4.20
C PRO A 237 1.75 -17.83 -4.52
N TYR A 238 2.14 -18.18 -5.76
CA TYR A 238 3.52 -18.03 -6.24
C TYR A 238 3.92 -16.55 -6.29
N HIS A 239 3.10 -15.72 -6.93
CA HIS A 239 3.34 -14.29 -7.06
C HIS A 239 3.60 -13.62 -5.69
N ASN A 240 2.72 -13.87 -4.73
CA ASN A 240 2.81 -13.29 -3.40
C ASN A 240 4.05 -13.74 -2.61
N THR A 241 4.56 -14.93 -2.86
CA THR A 241 5.80 -15.43 -2.25
C THR A 241 7.08 -15.00 -2.97
N VAL A 242 6.96 -14.41 -4.17
CA VAL A 242 8.08 -13.80 -4.92
C VAL A 242 8.26 -12.32 -4.59
N LEU A 243 7.16 -11.58 -4.45
CA LEU A 243 7.16 -10.12 -4.34
C LEU A 243 8.03 -9.55 -3.21
N PRO A 244 8.06 -10.11 -1.97
CA PRO A 244 8.89 -9.56 -0.89
C PRO A 244 10.38 -9.55 -1.19
N PHE A 245 10.83 -10.50 -2.02
CA PHE A 245 12.24 -10.72 -2.34
C PHE A 245 12.64 -10.17 -3.72
N THR A 246 11.75 -9.48 -4.40
CA THR A 246 11.97 -8.89 -5.72
C THR A 246 11.46 -7.46 -5.77
N ARG A 247 10.14 -7.26 -5.95
CA ARG A 247 9.54 -5.94 -6.13
C ARG A 247 9.76 -5.03 -4.92
N TRP A 248 9.64 -5.56 -3.70
CA TRP A 248 9.79 -4.78 -2.47
C TRP A 248 11.24 -4.36 -2.18
N LEU A 249 12.24 -4.98 -2.82
CA LEU A 249 13.63 -4.55 -2.72
C LEU A 249 13.87 -3.16 -3.33
N ALA A 250 13.04 -2.77 -4.30
CA ALA A 250 13.13 -1.46 -4.92
C ALA A 250 12.49 -0.34 -4.09
N GLY A 251 11.62 -0.69 -3.14
CA GLY A 251 10.87 0.23 -2.29
C GLY A 251 9.40 -0.15 -2.15
N PRO A 252 8.60 0.60 -1.37
CA PRO A 252 7.21 0.30 -1.11
C PRO A 252 6.35 0.27 -2.37
N ALA A 253 5.35 -0.62 -2.38
CA ALA A 253 4.35 -0.71 -3.43
C ALA A 253 2.95 -0.49 -2.86
N ASP A 254 2.00 -0.09 -3.71
CA ASP A 254 0.59 -0.16 -3.41
C ASP A 254 0.00 -1.43 -4.04
N TYR A 255 -0.12 -2.47 -3.21
CA TYR A 255 -0.65 -3.79 -3.61
C TYR A 255 -2.18 -3.83 -3.51
N THR A 256 -2.79 -2.84 -2.84
CA THR A 256 -4.22 -2.81 -2.56
C THR A 256 -4.74 -4.12 -1.93
N PRO A 257 -4.17 -4.55 -0.78
CA PRO A 257 -4.52 -5.83 -0.16
C PRO A 257 -5.92 -5.83 0.42
N LEU A 258 -6.38 -7.02 0.81
CA LEU A 258 -7.69 -7.33 1.39
C LEU A 258 -8.84 -7.11 0.40
N ASN A 259 -9.26 -8.21 -0.24
CA ASN A 259 -10.54 -8.27 -0.92
C ASN A 259 -11.13 -9.66 -0.74
N PHE A 260 -12.23 -9.74 -0.01
CA PHE A 260 -12.82 -11.01 0.40
C PHE A 260 -14.01 -11.45 -0.47
N ARG A 261 -14.47 -10.61 -1.41
CA ARG A 261 -15.65 -10.87 -2.26
C ARG A 261 -15.31 -10.87 -3.74
N LYS A 262 -15.60 -9.75 -4.44
CA LYS A 262 -15.63 -9.66 -5.90
C LYS A 262 -14.26 -9.86 -6.56
N PHE A 263 -13.22 -9.34 -5.94
CA PHE A 263 -11.84 -9.39 -6.43
C PHE A 263 -10.93 -10.24 -5.52
N CYS A 264 -11.53 -11.26 -4.89
CA CYS A 264 -10.80 -12.23 -4.08
C CYS A 264 -9.82 -13.01 -4.99
N PRO A 265 -8.50 -12.92 -4.75
CA PRO A 265 -7.53 -13.60 -5.58
C PRO A 265 -7.74 -15.12 -5.48
N PRO A 266 -7.81 -15.83 -6.63
CA PRO A 266 -8.03 -17.26 -6.61
C PRO A 266 -6.85 -17.99 -5.95
N SER A 267 -7.15 -19.13 -5.34
CA SER A 267 -6.17 -20.04 -4.73
C SER A 267 -5.36 -19.46 -3.55
N VAL A 268 -5.80 -18.36 -2.93
CA VAL A 268 -5.26 -17.88 -1.65
C VAL A 268 -6.34 -17.87 -0.59
N THR A 269 -5.95 -18.14 0.66
CA THR A 269 -6.90 -18.12 1.78
C THR A 269 -7.14 -16.68 2.28
N PHE A 270 -8.21 -16.48 3.03
CA PHE A 270 -8.45 -15.19 3.69
C PHE A 270 -7.36 -14.86 4.73
N THR A 271 -6.79 -15.89 5.39
CA THR A 271 -5.64 -15.69 6.27
C THR A 271 -4.39 -15.26 5.50
N HIS A 272 -4.17 -15.78 4.29
CA HIS A 272 -3.08 -15.31 3.43
C HIS A 272 -3.25 -13.82 3.08
N GLN A 273 -4.47 -13.39 2.73
CA GLN A 273 -4.73 -11.97 2.48
C GLN A 273 -4.49 -11.13 3.73
N LEU A 274 -4.92 -11.59 4.91
CA LEU A 274 -4.65 -10.89 6.17
C LEU A 274 -3.15 -10.83 6.49
N ALA A 275 -2.40 -11.92 6.27
CA ALA A 275 -0.95 -11.93 6.45
C ALA A 275 -0.23 -11.04 5.43
N SER A 276 -0.81 -10.84 4.24
CA SER A 276 -0.21 -10.01 3.20
C SER A 276 -0.07 -8.55 3.59
N ILE A 277 -0.97 -7.99 4.44
CA ILE A 277 -0.86 -6.60 4.91
C ILE A 277 0.35 -6.37 5.83
N TYR A 278 0.88 -7.42 6.44
CA TYR A 278 2.11 -7.40 7.23
C TYR A 278 3.35 -7.76 6.40
N THR A 279 3.16 -8.39 5.25
CA THR A 279 4.23 -8.75 4.32
C THR A 279 4.50 -7.64 3.31
N PHE A 280 3.46 -7.09 2.69
CA PHE A 280 3.53 -6.04 1.65
C PHE A 280 3.40 -4.66 2.26
N THR A 281 4.35 -4.29 3.08
CA THR A 281 4.31 -3.03 3.81
C THR A 281 4.49 -1.82 2.89
N SER A 282 3.74 -0.76 3.20
CA SER A 282 3.83 0.52 2.55
C SER A 282 3.59 1.61 3.59
N PRO A 283 4.31 2.74 3.55
CA PRO A 283 3.99 3.90 4.38
C PRO A 283 2.57 4.44 4.17
N MET A 284 1.99 4.20 2.98
CA MET A 284 0.58 4.39 2.71
C MET A 284 -0.02 3.03 2.33
N LEU A 285 -0.61 2.34 3.29
CA LEU A 285 -1.20 1.02 3.11
C LEU A 285 -2.69 1.18 2.80
N ILE A 286 -3.07 0.97 1.54
CA ILE A 286 -4.44 1.17 1.06
C ILE A 286 -5.14 -0.18 0.96
N PHE A 287 -6.22 -0.36 1.72
CA PHE A 287 -7.05 -1.55 1.67
C PHE A 287 -8.10 -1.47 0.55
N ALA A 288 -8.27 -2.57 -0.16
CA ALA A 288 -9.21 -2.70 -1.28
C ALA A 288 -10.52 -3.39 -0.92
N ALA A 289 -10.73 -3.73 0.34
CA ALA A 289 -11.93 -4.42 0.80
C ALA A 289 -13.14 -3.48 0.93
N ASP A 290 -14.32 -4.06 0.80
CA ASP A 290 -15.55 -3.41 1.27
C ASP A 290 -15.43 -3.09 2.75
N MET A 291 -15.95 -1.95 3.15
CA MET A 291 -15.93 -1.52 4.55
C MET A 291 -16.61 -2.53 5.47
N GLU A 292 -17.75 -3.08 5.04
CA GLU A 292 -18.49 -4.09 5.78
C GLU A 292 -17.68 -5.39 5.98
N ASP A 293 -16.93 -5.82 4.97
CA ASP A 293 -16.06 -6.99 5.05
C ASP A 293 -14.93 -6.80 6.05
N MET A 294 -14.32 -5.62 6.09
CA MET A 294 -13.28 -5.30 7.07
C MET A 294 -13.82 -5.25 8.50
N LEU A 295 -14.96 -4.59 8.70
CA LEU A 295 -15.60 -4.45 10.01
C LEU A 295 -16.08 -5.79 10.58
N SER A 296 -16.52 -6.72 9.73
CA SER A 296 -16.98 -8.05 10.13
C SER A 296 -15.89 -9.13 10.11
N CYS A 297 -14.67 -8.80 9.71
CA CYS A 297 -13.56 -9.75 9.62
C CYS A 297 -13.22 -10.33 11.00
N PRO A 298 -13.14 -11.67 11.16
CA PRO A 298 -12.67 -12.26 12.42
C PRO A 298 -11.28 -11.79 12.85
N GLY A 299 -10.44 -11.43 11.86
CA GLY A 299 -9.10 -10.86 12.06
C GLY A 299 -9.06 -9.32 12.13
N ARG A 300 -10.19 -8.64 12.36
CA ARG A 300 -10.32 -7.18 12.37
C ARG A 300 -9.23 -6.48 13.18
N MET A 301 -8.87 -7.01 14.34
CA MET A 301 -7.80 -6.45 15.18
C MET A 301 -6.46 -6.30 14.42
N PHE A 302 -6.15 -7.20 13.50
CA PHE A 302 -4.93 -7.10 12.69
C PHE A 302 -5.02 -5.98 11.63
N ILE A 303 -6.23 -5.67 11.15
CA ILE A 303 -6.46 -4.55 10.23
C ILE A 303 -6.32 -3.22 11.00
N GLU A 304 -6.87 -3.16 12.21
CA GLU A 304 -6.84 -1.98 13.08
C GLU A 304 -5.44 -1.62 13.59
N GLU A 305 -4.57 -2.62 13.76
CA GLU A 305 -3.29 -2.46 14.45
C GLU A 305 -2.06 -2.56 13.56
N VAL A 306 -2.20 -2.95 12.26
CA VAL A 306 -1.03 -3.12 11.39
C VAL A 306 -0.19 -1.83 11.32
N PRO A 307 1.08 -1.88 11.71
CA PRO A 307 1.98 -0.75 11.54
C PRO A 307 2.32 -0.54 10.06
N VAL A 308 2.50 0.72 9.66
CA VAL A 308 2.95 1.10 8.31
C VAL A 308 4.43 1.50 8.27
N VAL A 309 5.02 1.73 9.45
CA VAL A 309 6.46 1.96 9.65
C VAL A 309 6.98 0.93 10.66
N TRP A 310 8.14 0.38 10.38
CA TRP A 310 8.71 -0.73 11.14
C TRP A 310 10.09 -0.38 11.67
N ASP A 311 10.37 -0.77 12.92
CA ASP A 311 11.69 -0.58 13.54
C ASP A 311 12.67 -1.65 13.07
N GLU A 312 12.18 -2.86 12.78
CA GLU A 312 13.00 -3.98 12.39
C GLU A 312 12.25 -4.95 11.47
N THR A 313 12.95 -5.50 10.50
CA THR A 313 12.45 -6.57 9.61
C THR A 313 13.47 -7.70 9.57
N LYS A 314 13.01 -8.94 9.77
CA LYS A 314 13.80 -10.17 9.59
C LYS A 314 13.11 -11.11 8.64
N VAL A 315 13.84 -11.67 7.71
CA VAL A 315 13.39 -12.79 6.89
C VAL A 315 13.87 -14.08 7.55
N LEU A 316 12.91 -14.97 7.83
CA LEU A 316 13.27 -16.24 8.47
C LEU A 316 13.97 -17.19 7.46
N PRO A 317 14.92 -18.01 7.92
CA PRO A 317 15.75 -18.86 7.04
C PRO A 317 14.95 -19.95 6.29
N GLU A 318 13.73 -20.23 6.70
CA GLU A 318 12.81 -21.13 6.01
C GLU A 318 12.24 -20.53 4.73
N SER A 319 12.33 -19.20 4.54
CA SER A 319 11.84 -18.53 3.35
C SER A 319 12.50 -19.02 2.07
N ARG A 320 11.70 -19.18 1.02
CA ARG A 320 12.14 -19.60 -0.32
C ARG A 320 11.29 -18.87 -1.35
N ILE A 321 11.93 -18.12 -2.24
CA ILE A 321 11.27 -17.36 -3.30
C ILE A 321 10.32 -18.26 -4.09
N GLY A 322 9.08 -17.84 -4.26
CA GLY A 322 8.02 -18.59 -4.95
C GLY A 322 7.42 -19.77 -4.17
N LYS A 323 7.88 -20.03 -2.94
CA LYS A 323 7.38 -21.15 -2.14
C LYS A 323 6.89 -20.73 -0.77
N LEU A 324 7.66 -19.97 -0.01
CA LEU A 324 7.31 -19.51 1.34
C LEU A 324 7.95 -18.15 1.60
N ALA A 325 7.14 -17.19 2.03
CA ALA A 325 7.63 -15.93 2.56
C ALA A 325 7.28 -15.85 4.04
N ALA A 326 8.27 -15.99 4.91
CA ALA A 326 8.15 -15.93 6.36
C ALA A 326 8.96 -14.74 6.87
N LEU A 327 8.25 -13.67 7.26
CA LEU A 327 8.85 -12.42 7.72
C LEU A 327 8.43 -12.12 9.15
N VAL A 328 9.38 -11.59 9.91
CA VAL A 328 9.13 -11.08 11.26
C VAL A 328 9.45 -9.60 11.27
N ARG A 329 8.55 -8.82 11.85
CA ARG A 329 8.72 -7.37 11.98
C ARG A 329 8.42 -6.90 13.38
N ARG A 330 9.07 -5.79 13.79
CA ARG A 330 8.86 -5.18 15.09
C ARG A 330 8.41 -3.72 14.93
N SER A 331 7.46 -3.33 15.76
CA SER A 331 7.06 -1.94 15.97
C SER A 331 6.90 -1.72 17.48
N GLY A 332 7.70 -0.81 18.04
CA GLY A 332 7.84 -0.68 19.50
C GLY A 332 8.28 -2.01 20.13
N ASP A 333 7.53 -2.47 21.11
CA ASP A 333 7.80 -3.72 21.81
C ASP A 333 7.04 -4.94 21.23
N THR A 334 6.22 -4.72 20.19
CA THR A 334 5.39 -5.76 19.59
C THR A 334 6.07 -6.34 18.35
N TRP A 335 6.11 -7.67 18.28
CA TRP A 335 6.58 -8.43 17.14
C TRP A 335 5.40 -8.99 16.34
N TYR A 336 5.58 -9.09 15.06
CA TYR A 336 4.59 -9.64 14.13
C TYR A 336 5.27 -10.66 13.22
N LEU A 337 4.73 -11.88 13.17
CA LEU A 337 5.16 -12.93 12.24
C LEU A 337 4.09 -13.06 11.14
N SER A 338 4.46 -12.79 9.90
CA SER A 338 3.61 -13.04 8.73
C SER A 338 4.21 -14.14 7.86
N VAL A 339 3.39 -15.12 7.47
CA VAL A 339 3.79 -16.20 6.58
C VAL A 339 2.81 -16.32 5.44
N LEU A 340 3.32 -16.26 4.22
CA LEU A 340 2.59 -16.53 2.99
C LEU A 340 3.12 -17.83 2.38
N ASN A 341 2.23 -18.77 2.08
CA ASN A 341 2.58 -20.04 1.45
C ASN A 341 2.29 -20.00 -0.06
N GLY A 342 3.14 -20.66 -0.83
CA GLY A 342 3.01 -20.82 -2.28
C GLY A 342 1.97 -21.86 -2.68
N GLU A 343 2.15 -22.45 -3.87
CA GLU A 343 1.14 -23.31 -4.52
C GLU A 343 1.07 -24.74 -3.96
N THR A 344 1.98 -25.14 -3.10
CA THR A 344 2.01 -26.48 -2.51
C THR A 344 1.80 -26.44 -0.99
N PRO A 345 1.18 -27.48 -0.39
CA PRO A 345 1.08 -27.54 1.08
C PRO A 345 2.43 -27.42 1.75
N TYR A 346 2.50 -26.71 2.87
CA TYR A 346 3.70 -26.58 3.65
C TYR A 346 3.51 -27.16 5.05
N LYS A 347 4.36 -28.15 5.42
CA LYS A 347 4.49 -28.65 6.79
C LYS A 347 5.90 -28.43 7.25
N GLY A 348 6.08 -27.59 8.25
CA GLY A 348 7.42 -27.21 8.69
C GLY A 348 7.44 -26.59 10.07
N LYS A 349 8.63 -26.14 10.43
CA LYS A 349 8.94 -25.56 11.73
C LYS A 349 9.57 -24.21 11.55
N LEU A 350 9.14 -23.21 12.32
CA LEU A 350 9.82 -21.92 12.44
C LEU A 350 10.42 -21.78 13.82
N GLN A 351 11.64 -21.29 13.91
CA GLN A 351 12.26 -20.98 15.20
C GLN A 351 11.86 -19.58 15.66
N THR A 352 11.72 -19.41 16.99
CA THR A 352 11.42 -18.11 17.59
C THR A 352 12.62 -17.41 18.22
N ASP A 353 13.82 -17.72 17.71
CA ASP A 353 15.09 -17.15 18.20
C ASP A 353 15.22 -15.64 17.88
N PHE A 354 14.37 -15.12 17.03
CA PHE A 354 14.27 -13.69 16.78
C PHE A 354 13.71 -12.90 17.98
N LEU A 355 13.00 -13.58 18.90
CA LEU A 355 12.46 -12.96 20.11
C LEU A 355 13.55 -12.86 21.19
N PRO A 356 13.72 -11.71 21.85
CA PRO A 356 14.50 -11.59 23.07
C PRO A 356 14.08 -12.64 24.12
N LYS A 357 14.99 -12.98 25.03
CA LYS A 357 14.75 -14.03 26.04
C LYS A 357 13.64 -13.59 27.01
N ASP A 358 12.44 -14.08 26.80
CA ASP A 358 11.28 -13.79 27.65
C ASP A 358 10.12 -14.76 27.37
N THR A 359 8.97 -14.49 28.00
CA THR A 359 7.68 -15.15 27.75
C THR A 359 6.76 -14.18 27.03
N TYR A 360 6.06 -14.67 26.02
CA TYR A 360 5.20 -13.87 25.14
C TYR A 360 3.80 -14.47 25.03
N ARG A 361 2.82 -13.59 24.83
CA ARG A 361 1.49 -13.93 24.34
C ARG A 361 1.50 -13.80 22.82
N MET A 362 0.99 -14.81 22.14
CA MET A 362 0.74 -14.77 20.70
C MET A 362 -0.76 -14.76 20.44
N THR A 363 -1.25 -13.76 19.73
CA THR A 363 -2.57 -13.75 19.08
C THR A 363 -2.35 -14.14 17.62
N ILE A 364 -3.03 -15.20 17.18
CA ILE A 364 -2.74 -15.90 15.93
C ILE A 364 -3.98 -15.89 15.05
N ALA A 365 -3.83 -15.51 13.78
CA ALA A 365 -4.77 -15.81 12.70
C ALA A 365 -4.20 -16.93 11.84
N SER A 366 -5.00 -17.98 11.62
CA SER A 366 -4.63 -19.16 10.84
C SER A 366 -5.79 -19.66 9.99
N ASP A 367 -5.50 -20.51 9.01
CA ASP A 367 -6.50 -21.19 8.20
C ASP A 367 -7.25 -22.24 9.04
N GLU A 368 -8.48 -22.57 8.67
CA GLU A 368 -9.25 -23.66 9.26
C GLU A 368 -9.44 -24.84 8.29
N GLY A 369 -8.72 -25.92 8.53
CA GLY A 369 -8.82 -27.12 7.68
C GLY A 369 -8.61 -26.79 6.21
N SER A 370 -9.55 -27.19 5.33
CA SER A 370 -9.52 -26.89 3.90
C SER A 370 -10.37 -25.67 3.48
N ASN A 371 -10.90 -24.91 4.45
CA ASN A 371 -11.78 -23.78 4.15
C ASN A 371 -10.97 -22.50 3.89
N TYR A 372 -10.81 -22.14 2.61
CA TYR A 372 -10.08 -20.95 2.17
C TYR A 372 -10.68 -19.63 2.64
N LYS A 373 -11.96 -19.58 3.00
CA LYS A 373 -12.68 -18.35 3.39
C LYS A 373 -12.79 -18.16 4.91
N LYS A 374 -12.19 -19.04 5.72
CA LYS A 374 -12.32 -18.97 7.16
C LYS A 374 -11.00 -18.62 7.83
N ILE A 375 -11.05 -17.59 8.67
CA ILE A 375 -9.96 -17.20 9.56
C ILE A 375 -10.28 -17.67 10.97
N VAL A 376 -9.36 -18.37 11.61
CA VAL A 376 -9.44 -18.77 13.01
C VAL A 376 -8.50 -17.91 13.85
N ILE A 377 -9.05 -17.29 14.88
CA ILE A 377 -8.26 -16.52 15.86
C ILE A 377 -8.03 -17.39 17.11
N SER A 378 -6.78 -17.48 17.53
CA SER A 378 -6.40 -18.23 18.73
C SER A 378 -5.31 -17.50 19.52
N ASN A 379 -5.19 -17.84 20.79
CA ASN A 379 -4.18 -17.26 21.68
C ASN A 379 -3.36 -18.37 22.33
N ARG A 380 -2.05 -18.14 22.45
CA ARG A 380 -1.17 -19.03 23.23
C ARG A 380 -0.02 -18.27 23.87
N LYS A 381 0.55 -18.87 24.92
CA LYS A 381 1.82 -18.41 25.50
C LYS A 381 2.99 -19.16 24.86
N ILE A 382 4.09 -18.46 24.63
CA ILE A 382 5.33 -19.03 24.10
C ILE A 382 6.54 -18.42 24.82
N LYS A 383 7.58 -19.21 25.01
CA LYS A 383 8.90 -18.70 25.41
C LYS A 383 9.77 -18.53 24.15
N SER A 384 10.65 -17.52 24.14
CA SER A 384 11.66 -17.37 23.08
C SER A 384 12.46 -18.66 22.90
N GLY A 385 12.97 -18.90 21.69
CA GLY A 385 13.72 -20.13 21.33
C GLY A 385 12.85 -21.36 21.18
N LYS A 386 11.52 -21.26 21.19
CA LYS A 386 10.61 -22.39 20.93
C LYS A 386 10.28 -22.50 19.46
N THR A 387 10.00 -23.70 19.04
CA THR A 387 9.62 -24.03 17.67
C THR A 387 8.11 -23.87 17.47
N LEU A 388 7.71 -23.17 16.42
CA LEU A 388 6.34 -23.10 15.92
C LEU A 388 6.15 -24.16 14.84
N GLN A 389 5.17 -25.05 15.02
CA GLN A 389 4.76 -25.98 13.97
C GLN A 389 3.76 -25.27 13.05
N LEU A 390 3.99 -25.33 11.75
CA LEU A 390 3.09 -24.82 10.72
C LEU A 390 2.61 -25.97 9.84
N ASP A 391 1.30 -25.94 9.54
CA ASP A 391 0.65 -26.79 8.53
C ASP A 391 -0.22 -25.86 7.70
N LEU A 392 0.24 -25.48 6.50
CA LEU A 392 -0.37 -24.48 5.67
C LEU A 392 -0.92 -25.10 4.39
N LEU A 393 -2.12 -24.66 4.00
CA LEU A 393 -2.73 -24.99 2.71
C LEU A 393 -1.90 -24.44 1.54
N PRO A 394 -2.06 -24.96 0.32
CA PRO A 394 -1.66 -24.21 -0.88
C PRO A 394 -2.27 -22.80 -0.85
N GLY A 395 -1.46 -21.75 -1.05
CA GLY A 395 -1.94 -20.38 -0.90
C GLY A 395 -2.43 -20.01 0.51
N GLY A 396 -2.05 -20.80 1.51
CA GLY A 396 -2.40 -20.55 2.90
C GLY A 396 -1.59 -19.42 3.54
N GLY A 397 -2.05 -18.94 4.69
CA GLY A 397 -1.42 -17.89 5.45
C GLY A 397 -1.33 -18.19 6.95
N TYR A 398 -0.41 -17.50 7.61
CA TYR A 398 -0.31 -17.48 9.07
C TYR A 398 0.13 -16.09 9.51
N LEU A 399 -0.54 -15.55 10.50
CA LEU A 399 -0.21 -14.24 11.06
C LEU A 399 -0.23 -14.33 12.57
N ALA A 400 0.77 -13.78 13.23
CA ALA A 400 0.82 -13.71 14.69
C ALA A 400 1.30 -12.35 15.17
N LYS A 401 0.55 -11.75 16.10
CA LYS A 401 0.98 -10.66 16.97
C LYS A 401 1.59 -11.24 18.23
N ILE A 402 2.77 -10.77 18.62
CA ILE A 402 3.58 -11.35 19.70
C ILE A 402 3.97 -10.25 20.67
N GLU A 403 3.44 -10.30 21.88
CA GLU A 403 3.60 -9.30 22.91
C GLU A 403 4.24 -9.91 24.16
N LYS A 404 5.18 -9.19 24.77
CA LYS A 404 5.80 -9.59 26.03
C LYS A 404 4.75 -9.59 27.17
N ILE A 405 4.82 -10.61 28.06
CA ILE A 405 3.95 -10.73 29.25
C ILE A 405 4.76 -10.44 30.52
#